data_c2fc3881aa96a748f4a1fce42c55b2ff
#
_entry.id   c2fc3881aa96a748f4a1fce42c55b2ff
#
_cell.length_a   1.000
_cell.length_b   1.000
_cell.length_c   1.000
_cell.angle_alpha   90.00
_cell.angle_beta   90.00
_cell.angle_gamma   90.00
#
_symmetry.space_group_name_H-M   'P 1'
#
loop_
_entity.id
_entity.type
_entity.pdbx_description
1 polymer ?
#
loop_
_entity_poly.entity_id
_entity_poly.type
_entity_poly.pdbx_seq_one_letter_code
_entity_poly.pdbx_strand_id
1 'polypeptide(L)'
;MDLSLYFNPIIPEELDFFTANEANNLIGNHLLMYTEGRFPSLEKVKLVLVGVPEEKNAYNNMGCSEAPDKVRKQFYQLYKHPEMPPIADLGNFKIGKTANDTYIALENIVSYFIENDIIPIIIGGSQDITYANYLAYEHLQRVINIVSIDARFDIGNETLPFKSNSYLHKIILRQPNFLFNYSNIGYQTYFVDKEDIELMDKLYFDACRLGEAQEDLIDCEPLIRNADVLTLDMSAIRFSDSPGCKHASPNGFNGKEICQLSRYAGVNHKLSSFGIYEYNPTYDIADQSAKLIAQIIWYFIDGFIIRQ
;
A
#
# COMPACT_ATOMS: atom_id res chain seq x y z
N MET A 1 1.74 -24.35 2.38
CA MET A 1 2.30 -23.40 3.39
C MET A 1 1.25 -23.14 4.46
N ASP A 2 1.63 -23.15 5.75
CA ASP A 2 0.70 -22.74 6.82
C ASP A 2 0.85 -21.23 7.05
N LEU A 3 -0.10 -20.48 6.49
CA LEU A 3 -0.10 -19.01 6.54
C LEU A 3 -0.31 -18.48 7.97
N SER A 4 -1.00 -19.20 8.84
CA SER A 4 -1.30 -18.76 10.21
C SER A 4 -0.02 -18.48 11.04
N LEU A 5 1.08 -19.11 10.68
CA LEU A 5 2.38 -18.91 11.34
C LEU A 5 2.96 -17.50 11.13
N TYR A 6 2.54 -16.80 10.06
CA TYR A 6 3.08 -15.51 9.67
C TYR A 6 2.28 -14.31 10.20
N PHE A 7 1.09 -14.55 10.73
CA PHE A 7 0.19 -13.47 11.15
C PHE A 7 -0.17 -13.58 12.64
N ASN A 8 -0.45 -12.44 13.23
CA ASN A 8 -1.13 -12.31 14.50
C ASN A 8 -2.64 -12.19 14.21
N PRO A 9 -3.50 -12.93 14.94
CA PRO A 9 -4.94 -12.85 14.74
C PRO A 9 -5.47 -11.46 15.08
N ILE A 10 -6.58 -11.11 14.45
CA ILE A 10 -7.34 -9.91 14.77
C ILE A 10 -8.08 -10.12 16.07
N ILE A 11 -8.04 -9.14 16.95
CA ILE A 11 -8.84 -9.06 18.19
C ILE A 11 -9.91 -7.97 17.96
N PRO A 12 -11.15 -8.34 17.57
CA PRO A 12 -12.19 -7.37 17.20
C PRO A 12 -12.49 -6.34 18.29
N GLU A 13 -12.38 -6.74 19.57
CA GLU A 13 -12.61 -5.88 20.71
C GLU A 13 -11.59 -4.73 20.80
N GLU A 14 -10.33 -4.96 20.40
CA GLU A 14 -9.29 -3.92 20.37
C GLU A 14 -9.52 -2.90 19.24
N LEU A 15 -10.30 -3.29 18.23
CA LEU A 15 -10.68 -2.42 17.12
C LEU A 15 -11.99 -1.65 17.39
N ASP A 16 -12.56 -1.75 18.59
CA ASP A 16 -13.91 -1.24 18.94
C ASP A 16 -14.98 -1.69 17.93
N PHE A 17 -14.78 -2.85 17.33
CA PHE A 17 -15.71 -3.43 16.37
C PHE A 17 -16.54 -4.53 17.02
N PHE A 18 -17.80 -4.23 17.29
CA PHE A 18 -18.75 -5.16 17.87
C PHE A 18 -19.71 -5.66 16.79
N THR A 19 -19.68 -6.94 16.50
CA THR A 19 -20.52 -7.61 15.49
C THR A 19 -22.03 -7.57 15.80
N ALA A 20 -22.40 -7.06 16.98
CA ALA A 20 -23.78 -7.13 17.50
C ALA A 20 -24.67 -5.94 17.15
N ASN A 21 -24.22 -4.95 16.39
CA ASN A 21 -25.00 -3.72 16.18
C ASN A 21 -25.58 -3.58 14.78
N GLU A 22 -26.85 -3.48 14.77
CA GLU A 22 -27.89 -2.83 13.93
C GLU A 22 -27.63 -2.57 12.43
N ALA A 23 -26.41 -2.43 11.95
CA ALA A 23 -26.08 -2.27 10.52
C ALA A 23 -25.46 -3.55 9.96
N ASN A 24 -26.27 -4.53 9.57
CA ASN A 24 -25.83 -5.79 8.96
C ASN A 24 -24.93 -5.61 7.71
N ASN A 25 -24.82 -4.40 7.15
CA ASN A 25 -24.12 -4.12 5.90
C ASN A 25 -22.75 -3.45 6.07
N LEU A 26 -22.18 -3.41 7.28
CA LEU A 26 -20.83 -2.92 7.50
C LEU A 26 -19.81 -3.91 6.95
N ILE A 27 -18.72 -3.42 6.34
CA ILE A 27 -17.67 -4.26 5.75
C ILE A 27 -17.14 -5.26 6.76
N GLY A 28 -16.86 -4.86 7.99
CA GLY A 28 -16.32 -5.72 9.03
C GLY A 28 -17.17 -6.98 9.31
N ASN A 29 -18.50 -6.92 9.10
CA ASN A 29 -19.39 -8.08 9.25
C ASN A 29 -19.32 -9.07 8.07
N HIS A 30 -18.65 -8.71 6.99
CA HIS A 30 -18.56 -9.52 5.75
C HIS A 30 -17.14 -9.97 5.42
N LEU A 31 -16.14 -9.57 6.20
CA LEU A 31 -14.77 -10.03 6.02
C LEU A 31 -14.58 -11.45 6.58
N LEU A 32 -13.74 -12.21 5.91
CA LEU A 32 -13.23 -13.49 6.41
C LEU A 32 -12.01 -13.19 7.28
N MET A 33 -12.24 -12.93 8.57
CA MET A 33 -11.18 -12.52 9.51
C MET A 33 -10.39 -13.70 10.04
N TYR A 34 -9.07 -13.55 10.13
CA TYR A 34 -8.25 -14.41 10.98
C TYR A 34 -8.41 -13.97 12.44
N THR A 35 -9.10 -14.78 13.21
CA THR A 35 -9.27 -14.61 14.67
C THR A 35 -8.60 -15.76 15.42
N GLU A 36 -8.44 -15.63 16.73
CA GLU A 36 -7.80 -16.66 17.55
C GLU A 36 -8.39 -18.05 17.30
N GLY A 37 -7.53 -19.01 16.96
CA GLY A 37 -7.92 -20.40 16.66
C GLY A 37 -8.65 -20.62 15.34
N ARG A 38 -8.90 -19.57 14.53
CA ARG A 38 -9.66 -19.68 13.27
C ARG A 38 -9.01 -18.90 12.12
N PHE A 39 -8.16 -19.58 11.36
CA PHE A 39 -7.65 -19.03 10.09
C PHE A 39 -8.70 -19.22 8.98
N PRO A 40 -9.00 -18.18 8.15
CA PRO A 40 -10.03 -18.29 7.11
C PRO A 40 -9.56 -19.15 5.93
N SER A 41 -10.51 -19.82 5.24
CA SER A 41 -10.22 -20.41 3.93
C SER A 41 -10.06 -19.33 2.89
N LEU A 42 -9.00 -19.41 2.09
CA LEU A 42 -8.71 -18.46 1.01
C LEU A 42 -9.16 -18.96 -0.38
N GLU A 43 -9.81 -20.12 -0.49
CA GLU A 43 -10.16 -20.78 -1.76
C GLU A 43 -10.95 -19.88 -2.73
N LYS A 44 -11.82 -19.02 -2.21
CA LYS A 44 -12.65 -18.09 -3.03
C LYS A 44 -12.28 -16.63 -2.85
N VAL A 45 -11.24 -16.36 -2.08
CA VAL A 45 -10.80 -15.00 -1.77
C VAL A 45 -10.10 -14.41 -2.98
N LYS A 46 -10.41 -13.15 -3.31
CA LYS A 46 -9.76 -12.39 -4.40
C LYS A 46 -8.89 -11.26 -3.87
N LEU A 47 -9.25 -10.72 -2.73
CA LEU A 47 -8.52 -9.63 -2.07
C LEU A 47 -8.19 -10.04 -0.64
N VAL A 48 -7.00 -9.73 -0.19
CA VAL A 48 -6.58 -9.98 1.19
C VAL A 48 -6.02 -8.70 1.81
N LEU A 49 -6.50 -8.34 2.99
CA LEU A 49 -5.92 -7.27 3.81
C LEU A 49 -4.79 -7.86 4.66
N VAL A 50 -3.65 -7.21 4.62
CA VAL A 50 -2.44 -7.58 5.39
C VAL A 50 -1.87 -6.34 6.06
N GLY A 51 -1.86 -6.30 7.38
CA GLY A 51 -1.13 -5.29 8.12
C GLY A 51 0.35 -5.66 8.21
N VAL A 52 1.26 -4.74 7.92
CA VAL A 52 2.71 -4.96 8.05
C VAL A 52 3.31 -3.88 8.95
N PRO A 53 3.35 -4.09 10.29
CA PRO A 53 3.79 -3.09 11.27
C PRO A 53 5.32 -2.98 11.34
N GLU A 54 5.99 -2.80 10.18
CA GLU A 54 7.45 -2.66 10.08
C GLU A 54 7.85 -1.18 9.99
N GLU A 55 8.74 -0.73 10.86
CA GLU A 55 9.21 0.66 10.90
C GLU A 55 10.71 0.82 11.19
N LYS A 56 11.46 -0.31 11.27
CA LYS A 56 12.89 -0.26 11.60
C LYS A 56 13.71 0.60 10.63
N ASN A 57 13.27 0.68 9.39
CA ASN A 57 13.88 1.51 8.36
C ASN A 57 13.10 2.79 8.06
N ALA A 58 12.07 3.13 8.83
CA ALA A 58 11.33 4.35 8.64
C ALA A 58 12.25 5.59 8.66
N TYR A 59 12.13 6.44 7.65
CA TYR A 59 12.87 7.70 7.58
C TYR A 59 12.12 8.77 8.36
N ASN A 60 12.58 9.04 9.60
CA ASN A 60 12.01 10.04 10.52
C ASN A 60 10.50 9.88 10.80
N ASN A 61 9.90 8.70 10.58
CA ASN A 61 8.47 8.46 10.74
C ASN A 61 8.16 7.29 11.69
N MET A 62 8.91 7.22 12.81
CA MET A 62 8.66 6.22 13.86
C MET A 62 7.26 6.40 14.45
N GLY A 63 6.54 5.29 14.64
CA GLY A 63 5.13 5.22 15.01
C GLY A 63 4.22 4.80 13.85
N CYS A 64 4.73 4.71 12.61
CA CYS A 64 3.95 4.25 11.47
C CYS A 64 3.61 2.74 11.55
N SER A 65 4.27 1.97 12.40
CA SER A 65 3.92 0.57 12.68
C SER A 65 2.51 0.41 13.28
N GLU A 66 1.95 1.45 13.89
CA GLU A 66 0.60 1.45 14.46
C GLU A 66 -0.51 1.65 13.40
N ALA A 67 -0.14 1.90 12.15
CA ALA A 67 -1.05 2.21 11.05
C ALA A 67 -2.12 1.13 10.80
N PRO A 68 -1.79 -0.19 10.74
CA PRO A 68 -2.74 -1.19 10.26
C PRO A 68 -4.03 -1.26 11.07
N ASP A 69 -3.95 -1.26 12.39
CA ASP A 69 -5.13 -1.41 13.25
C ASP A 69 -5.98 -0.13 13.29
N LYS A 70 -5.35 1.04 13.17
CA LYS A 70 -6.06 2.31 13.05
C LYS A 70 -6.88 2.38 11.75
N VAL A 71 -6.30 1.91 10.66
CA VAL A 71 -6.99 1.84 9.35
C VAL A 71 -8.14 0.82 9.41
N ARG A 72 -7.92 -0.39 9.95
CA ARG A 72 -8.95 -1.42 10.11
C ARG A 72 -10.17 -0.89 10.84
N LYS A 73 -9.94 -0.21 11.97
CA LYS A 73 -11.01 0.39 12.79
C LYS A 73 -11.93 1.28 11.96
N GLN A 74 -11.39 2.07 11.03
CA GLN A 74 -12.17 2.94 10.17
C GLN A 74 -12.77 2.17 8.97
N PHE A 75 -12.02 1.25 8.38
CA PHE A 75 -12.47 0.48 7.22
C PHE A 75 -13.65 -0.43 7.54
N TYR A 76 -13.66 -1.08 8.70
CA TYR A 76 -14.75 -1.98 9.11
C TYR A 76 -16.08 -1.26 9.30
N GLN A 77 -16.06 0.05 9.57
CA GLN A 77 -17.25 0.88 9.77
C GLN A 77 -17.88 1.36 8.44
N LEU A 78 -17.21 1.16 7.31
CA LEU A 78 -17.79 1.53 6.02
C LEU A 78 -18.86 0.53 5.59
N TYR A 79 -19.80 0.99 4.79
CA TYR A 79 -20.82 0.12 4.20
C TYR A 79 -20.23 -0.70 3.04
N LYS A 80 -20.56 -1.98 3.03
CA LYS A 80 -20.17 -2.90 1.97
C LYS A 80 -20.84 -2.53 0.65
N HIS A 81 -20.07 -2.56 -0.46
CA HIS A 81 -20.66 -2.52 -1.80
C HIS A 81 -21.47 -3.81 -2.04
N PRO A 82 -22.66 -3.74 -2.70
CA PRO A 82 -23.51 -4.92 -2.94
C PRO A 82 -22.78 -6.08 -3.63
N GLU A 83 -21.89 -5.78 -4.58
CA GLU A 83 -21.13 -6.75 -5.38
C GLU A 83 -19.71 -7.01 -4.87
N MET A 84 -19.43 -6.63 -3.62
CA MET A 84 -18.10 -6.82 -3.03
C MET A 84 -17.69 -8.29 -3.05
N PRO A 85 -16.51 -8.64 -3.61
CA PRO A 85 -16.02 -10.01 -3.63
C PRO A 85 -15.70 -10.50 -2.21
N PRO A 86 -15.50 -11.81 -2.02
CA PRO A 86 -14.97 -12.34 -0.76
C PRO A 86 -13.59 -11.74 -0.48
N ILE A 87 -13.46 -11.04 0.64
CA ILE A 87 -12.22 -10.43 1.14
C ILE A 87 -11.86 -11.10 2.46
N ALA A 88 -10.58 -11.48 2.61
CA ALA A 88 -10.05 -11.93 3.87
C ALA A 88 -9.22 -10.82 4.53
N ASP A 89 -9.27 -10.71 5.86
CA ASP A 89 -8.31 -9.93 6.62
C ASP A 89 -7.50 -10.89 7.51
N LEU A 90 -6.20 -10.94 7.26
CA LEU A 90 -5.29 -11.87 7.91
C LEU A 90 -4.63 -11.29 9.17
N GLY A 91 -5.01 -10.08 9.56
CA GLY A 91 -4.41 -9.42 10.71
C GLY A 91 -3.02 -8.86 10.40
N ASN A 92 -2.20 -8.74 11.43
CA ASN A 92 -0.88 -8.14 11.33
C ASN A 92 0.21 -9.20 11.11
N PHE A 93 1.04 -8.95 10.12
CA PHE A 93 2.22 -9.75 9.83
C PHE A 93 3.19 -9.74 11.01
N LYS A 94 3.73 -10.90 11.36
CA LYS A 94 4.74 -11.02 12.41
C LYS A 94 6.07 -10.49 11.90
N ILE A 95 6.48 -9.34 12.37
CA ILE A 95 7.75 -8.73 11.97
C ILE A 95 8.95 -9.53 12.50
N GLY A 96 9.99 -9.64 11.69
CA GLY A 96 11.23 -10.31 12.04
C GLY A 96 12.07 -9.52 13.05
N LYS A 97 13.16 -10.13 13.51
CA LYS A 97 14.12 -9.47 14.40
C LYS A 97 14.79 -8.27 13.73
N THR A 98 15.13 -8.44 12.45
CA THR A 98 15.64 -7.37 11.59
C THR A 98 14.59 -7.04 10.51
N ALA A 99 14.68 -5.87 9.88
CA ALA A 99 13.83 -5.53 8.73
C ALA A 99 14.02 -6.54 7.58
N ASN A 100 15.24 -7.03 7.37
CA ASN A 100 15.51 -8.03 6.33
C ASN A 100 14.82 -9.37 6.60
N ASP A 101 14.70 -9.80 7.86
CA ASP A 101 13.92 -10.99 8.20
C ASP A 101 12.44 -10.80 7.85
N THR A 102 11.90 -9.60 8.09
CA THR A 102 10.54 -9.23 7.69
C THR A 102 10.39 -9.27 6.17
N TYR A 103 11.35 -8.73 5.41
CA TYR A 103 11.27 -8.71 3.94
C TYR A 103 11.27 -10.11 3.34
N ILE A 104 12.15 -11.00 3.79
CA ILE A 104 12.20 -12.39 3.31
C ILE A 104 10.90 -13.13 3.62
N ALA A 105 10.37 -12.95 4.81
CA ALA A 105 9.12 -13.59 5.19
C ALA A 105 7.92 -13.03 4.40
N LEU A 106 7.88 -11.72 4.16
CA LEU A 106 6.83 -11.06 3.39
C LEU A 106 6.89 -11.41 1.90
N GLU A 107 8.11 -11.53 1.34
CA GLU A 107 8.37 -12.04 -0.01
C GLU A 107 7.64 -13.38 -0.24
N ASN A 108 7.81 -14.36 0.66
CA ASN A 108 7.17 -15.67 0.54
C ASN A 108 5.65 -15.58 0.58
N ILE A 109 5.10 -14.71 1.43
CA ILE A 109 3.65 -14.56 1.60
C ILE A 109 3.02 -13.85 0.40
N VAL A 110 3.64 -12.78 -0.09
CA VAL A 110 3.17 -12.07 -1.28
C VAL A 110 3.28 -12.96 -2.51
N SER A 111 4.37 -13.72 -2.67
CA SER A 111 4.52 -14.72 -3.74
C SER A 111 3.37 -15.73 -3.72
N TYR A 112 3.04 -16.26 -2.54
CA TYR A 112 1.91 -17.19 -2.38
C TYR A 112 0.58 -16.56 -2.85
N PHE A 113 0.30 -15.31 -2.49
CA PHE A 113 -0.94 -14.65 -2.91
C PHE A 113 -0.99 -14.47 -4.42
N ILE A 114 0.11 -14.00 -5.04
CA ILE A 114 0.20 -13.79 -6.49
C ILE A 114 0.02 -15.12 -7.26
N GLU A 115 0.61 -16.22 -6.79
CA GLU A 115 0.46 -17.54 -7.41
C GLU A 115 -0.96 -18.11 -7.32
N ASN A 116 -1.75 -17.64 -6.34
CA ASN A 116 -3.14 -18.07 -6.15
C ASN A 116 -4.17 -17.05 -6.66
N ASP A 117 -3.76 -16.07 -7.48
CA ASP A 117 -4.62 -15.01 -8.02
C ASP A 117 -5.37 -14.21 -6.94
N ILE A 118 -4.71 -13.99 -5.79
CA ILE A 118 -5.18 -13.18 -4.68
C ILE A 118 -4.37 -11.88 -4.65
N ILE A 119 -5.02 -10.75 -4.63
CA ILE A 119 -4.36 -9.44 -4.56
C ILE A 119 -4.21 -9.03 -3.09
N PRO A 120 -2.98 -8.94 -2.56
CA PRO A 120 -2.76 -8.34 -1.25
C PRO A 120 -2.93 -6.83 -1.30
N ILE A 121 -3.74 -6.32 -0.37
CA ILE A 121 -3.80 -4.91 0.01
C ILE A 121 -2.98 -4.79 1.29
N ILE A 122 -1.78 -4.25 1.16
CA ILE A 122 -0.81 -4.13 2.25
C ILE A 122 -1.02 -2.79 2.93
N ILE A 123 -1.41 -2.81 4.19
CA ILE A 123 -1.45 -1.63 5.05
C ILE A 123 -0.14 -1.67 5.84
N GLY A 124 0.81 -0.86 5.41
CA GLY A 124 2.17 -0.93 5.93
C GLY A 124 2.46 0.05 7.05
N GLY A 125 3.65 -0.11 7.57
CA GLY A 125 4.41 0.91 8.27
C GLY A 125 5.15 1.78 7.25
N SER A 126 6.46 1.61 7.15
CA SER A 126 7.31 2.45 6.28
C SER A 126 7.38 1.97 4.82
N GLN A 127 7.68 2.90 3.91
CA GLN A 127 7.67 2.71 2.45
C GLN A 127 8.66 1.65 1.94
N ASP A 128 9.72 1.34 2.69
CA ASP A 128 10.69 0.29 2.36
C ASP A 128 10.07 -1.13 2.25
N ILE A 129 8.86 -1.32 2.75
CA ILE A 129 8.08 -2.56 2.54
C ILE A 129 7.81 -2.80 1.04
N THR A 130 7.78 -1.75 0.21
CA THR A 130 7.72 -1.87 -1.25
C THR A 130 8.86 -2.71 -1.81
N TYR A 131 10.06 -2.64 -1.19
CA TYR A 131 11.17 -3.50 -1.58
C TYR A 131 10.87 -4.99 -1.31
N ALA A 132 10.25 -5.32 -0.18
CA ALA A 132 9.85 -6.69 0.12
C ALA A 132 8.76 -7.19 -0.87
N ASN A 133 7.83 -6.31 -1.25
CA ASN A 133 6.84 -6.61 -2.28
C ASN A 133 7.48 -6.90 -3.64
N TYR A 134 8.48 -6.09 -4.06
CA TYR A 134 9.27 -6.35 -5.27
C TYR A 134 9.98 -7.71 -5.22
N LEU A 135 10.56 -8.10 -4.07
CA LEU A 135 11.26 -9.39 -3.94
C LEU A 135 10.36 -10.59 -4.24
N ALA A 136 9.05 -10.49 -3.97
CA ALA A 136 8.11 -11.55 -4.32
C ALA A 136 8.04 -11.80 -5.84
N TYR A 137 8.11 -10.76 -6.65
CA TYR A 137 8.15 -10.90 -8.11
C TYR A 137 9.50 -11.38 -8.61
N GLU A 138 10.59 -10.97 -7.97
CA GLU A 138 11.92 -11.53 -8.23
C GLU A 138 11.93 -13.04 -7.94
N HIS A 139 11.37 -13.47 -6.81
CA HIS A 139 11.22 -14.88 -6.44
C HIS A 139 10.44 -15.67 -7.51
N LEU A 140 9.35 -15.08 -8.01
CA LEU A 140 8.51 -15.66 -9.06
C LEU A 140 9.11 -15.51 -10.48
N GLN A 141 10.27 -14.88 -10.63
CA GLN A 141 10.91 -14.53 -11.91
C GLN A 141 9.97 -13.79 -12.86
N ARG A 142 9.14 -12.91 -12.32
CA ARG A 142 8.19 -12.08 -13.07
C ARG A 142 8.71 -10.66 -13.22
N VAL A 143 8.86 -10.22 -14.47
CA VAL A 143 9.20 -8.84 -14.81
C VAL A 143 7.97 -7.96 -14.62
N ILE A 144 8.12 -6.84 -13.91
CA ILE A 144 7.00 -6.01 -13.45
C ILE A 144 7.18 -4.53 -13.72
N ASN A 145 6.04 -3.83 -13.74
CA ASN A 145 5.94 -2.37 -13.66
C ASN A 145 5.48 -1.97 -12.25
N ILE A 146 6.20 -1.06 -11.63
CA ILE A 146 5.80 -0.46 -10.35
C ILE A 146 5.31 0.96 -10.62
N VAL A 147 4.14 1.30 -10.12
CA VAL A 147 3.65 2.67 -10.05
C VAL A 147 3.65 3.13 -8.60
N SER A 148 4.34 4.24 -8.33
CA SER A 148 4.34 4.90 -7.02
C SER A 148 3.57 6.20 -7.08
N ILE A 149 2.60 6.37 -6.21
CA ILE A 149 1.96 7.66 -5.95
C ILE A 149 2.69 8.26 -4.75
N ASP A 150 3.54 9.24 -5.01
CA ASP A 150 4.46 9.77 -4.02
C ASP A 150 4.90 11.21 -4.36
N ALA A 151 5.16 12.01 -3.35
CA ALA A 151 5.72 13.35 -3.49
C ALA A 151 7.23 13.34 -3.83
N ARG A 152 7.90 12.19 -3.70
CA ARG A 152 9.34 11.94 -3.92
C ARG A 152 9.57 10.71 -4.80
N PHE A 153 10.83 10.50 -5.18
CA PHE A 153 11.22 9.29 -5.93
C PHE A 153 11.79 8.18 -5.04
N ASP A 154 12.17 8.51 -3.80
CA ASP A 154 12.77 7.56 -2.84
C ASP A 154 13.99 6.81 -3.38
N ILE A 155 14.80 7.51 -4.18
CA ILE A 155 16.07 7.01 -4.69
C ILE A 155 17.12 7.04 -3.59
N GLY A 156 17.17 8.10 -2.77
CA GLY A 156 18.10 8.23 -1.66
C GLY A 156 19.55 8.39 -2.11
N ASN A 157 20.49 8.06 -1.22
CA ASN A 157 21.92 8.19 -1.45
C ASN A 157 22.65 6.90 -1.02
N GLU A 158 23.48 6.35 -1.92
CA GLU A 158 24.25 5.12 -1.68
C GLU A 158 25.16 5.14 -0.44
N THR A 159 25.63 6.33 -0.06
CA THR A 159 26.55 6.48 1.08
C THR A 159 25.85 6.44 2.44
N LEU A 160 24.50 6.47 2.45
CA LEU A 160 23.70 6.46 3.66
C LEU A 160 23.10 5.07 3.91
N PRO A 161 22.80 4.74 5.17
CA PRO A 161 22.07 3.51 5.49
C PRO A 161 20.73 3.44 4.77
N PHE A 162 20.36 2.25 4.33
CA PHE A 162 19.05 1.98 3.72
C PHE A 162 17.90 2.39 4.65
N LYS A 163 16.98 3.21 4.12
CA LYS A 163 15.78 3.70 4.78
C LYS A 163 14.59 3.69 3.81
N SER A 164 13.39 4.00 4.31
CA SER A 164 12.17 4.04 3.50
C SER A 164 12.28 5.00 2.31
N ASN A 165 12.98 6.12 2.45
CA ASN A 165 13.24 7.10 1.39
C ASN A 165 14.36 6.69 0.39
N SER A 166 14.73 5.41 0.33
CA SER A 166 15.76 4.90 -0.60
C SER A 166 15.45 3.50 -1.13
N TYR A 167 14.19 3.06 -1.03
CA TYR A 167 13.82 1.71 -1.45
C TYR A 167 13.97 1.50 -2.97
N LEU A 168 13.71 2.51 -3.78
CA LEU A 168 13.81 2.43 -5.25
C LEU A 168 15.26 2.17 -5.68
N HIS A 169 16.22 2.86 -5.07
CA HIS A 169 17.64 2.63 -5.33
C HIS A 169 18.02 1.16 -5.12
N LYS A 170 17.55 0.58 -4.01
CA LYS A 170 17.81 -0.83 -3.70
C LYS A 170 17.20 -1.79 -4.74
N ILE A 171 16.05 -1.44 -5.32
CA ILE A 171 15.43 -2.20 -6.41
C ILE A 171 16.25 -2.06 -7.71
N ILE A 172 16.65 -0.83 -8.07
CA ILE A 172 17.41 -0.55 -9.30
C ILE A 172 18.73 -1.33 -9.33
N LEU A 173 19.41 -1.45 -8.20
CA LEU A 173 20.71 -2.14 -8.10
C LEU A 173 20.62 -3.67 -8.05
N ARG A 174 19.42 -4.27 -8.00
CA ARG A 174 19.28 -5.73 -7.98
C ARG A 174 19.80 -6.39 -9.25
N GLN A 175 20.41 -7.58 -9.09
CA GLN A 175 20.90 -8.41 -10.19
C GLN A 175 20.54 -9.87 -9.94
N PRO A 176 19.79 -10.55 -10.81
CA PRO A 176 19.11 -9.97 -11.99
C PRO A 176 18.01 -9.00 -11.58
N ASN A 177 17.71 -8.01 -12.43
CA ASN A 177 16.66 -7.04 -12.17
C ASN A 177 15.35 -7.45 -12.86
N PHE A 178 14.25 -7.44 -12.11
CA PHE A 178 12.90 -7.76 -12.61
C PHE A 178 12.00 -6.52 -12.73
N LEU A 179 12.53 -5.32 -12.47
CA LEU A 179 11.84 -4.07 -12.73
C LEU A 179 11.95 -3.70 -14.21
N PHE A 180 10.82 -3.73 -14.94
CA PHE A 180 10.77 -3.31 -16.34
C PHE A 180 10.59 -1.81 -16.45
N ASN A 181 9.62 -1.27 -15.70
CA ASN A 181 9.37 0.17 -15.65
C ASN A 181 8.97 0.60 -14.24
N TYR A 182 9.35 1.83 -13.92
CA TYR A 182 8.88 2.51 -12.72
C TYR A 182 8.23 3.83 -13.14
N SER A 183 7.04 4.10 -12.61
CA SER A 183 6.35 5.36 -12.83
C SER A 183 6.06 6.02 -11.50
N ASN A 184 6.41 7.31 -11.36
CA ASN A 184 6.00 8.10 -10.20
C ASN A 184 4.89 9.08 -10.59
N ILE A 185 3.83 9.13 -9.81
CA ILE A 185 2.71 10.05 -9.96
C ILE A 185 2.65 10.96 -8.74
N GLY A 186 2.85 12.24 -8.94
CA GLY A 186 2.68 13.24 -7.89
C GLY A 186 3.97 13.82 -7.33
N TYR A 187 5.14 13.53 -7.91
CA TYR A 187 6.38 14.12 -7.41
C TYR A 187 6.31 15.66 -7.40
N GLN A 188 6.97 16.26 -6.42
CA GLN A 188 7.00 17.70 -6.26
C GLN A 188 8.45 18.17 -6.42
N THR A 189 8.71 18.99 -7.44
CA THR A 189 10.06 19.40 -7.87
C THR A 189 10.92 19.96 -6.73
N TYR A 190 10.31 20.59 -5.73
CA TYR A 190 11.02 21.12 -4.56
C TYR A 190 11.34 20.07 -3.48
N PHE A 191 10.93 18.82 -3.67
CA PHE A 191 11.25 17.69 -2.78
C PHE A 191 12.20 16.66 -3.40
N VAL A 192 12.57 16.83 -4.66
CA VAL A 192 13.46 15.93 -5.38
C VAL A 192 14.69 16.66 -5.89
N ASP A 193 15.84 16.00 -5.87
CA ASP A 193 17.06 16.56 -6.42
C ASP A 193 17.02 16.52 -7.95
N LYS A 194 17.72 17.48 -8.58
CA LYS A 194 17.88 17.49 -10.04
C LYS A 194 18.54 16.22 -10.57
N GLU A 195 19.51 15.69 -9.83
CA GLU A 195 20.22 14.46 -10.18
C GLU A 195 19.26 13.25 -10.20
N ASP A 196 18.28 13.20 -9.30
CA ASP A 196 17.27 12.16 -9.27
C ASP A 196 16.32 12.24 -10.47
N ILE A 197 15.93 13.46 -10.89
CA ILE A 197 15.14 13.68 -12.13
C ILE A 197 15.93 13.20 -13.35
N GLU A 198 17.21 13.58 -13.45
CA GLU A 198 18.09 13.15 -14.54
C GLU A 198 18.30 11.62 -14.55
N LEU A 199 18.28 10.98 -13.38
CA LEU A 199 18.39 9.53 -13.29
C LEU A 199 17.10 8.84 -13.78
N MET A 200 15.92 9.35 -13.40
CA MET A 200 14.63 8.87 -13.92
C MET A 200 14.62 8.92 -15.45
N ASP A 201 15.03 10.05 -16.05
CA ASP A 201 15.11 10.22 -17.49
C ASP A 201 16.10 9.23 -18.14
N LYS A 202 17.28 9.03 -17.56
CA LYS A 202 18.30 8.10 -18.06
C LYS A 202 17.84 6.64 -18.04
N LEU A 203 17.01 6.29 -17.06
CA LEU A 203 16.43 4.95 -16.93
C LEU A 203 15.14 4.78 -17.76
N TYR A 204 14.69 5.84 -18.43
CA TYR A 204 13.42 5.87 -19.17
C TYR A 204 12.22 5.56 -18.27
N PHE A 205 12.28 5.97 -17.01
CA PHE A 205 11.17 5.85 -16.08
C PHE A 205 10.21 7.03 -16.23
N ASP A 206 8.94 6.78 -15.99
CA ASP A 206 7.92 7.82 -16.10
C ASP A 206 7.85 8.65 -14.81
N ALA A 207 7.76 9.96 -14.94
CA ALA A 207 7.60 10.86 -13.81
C ALA A 207 6.53 11.93 -14.13
N CYS A 208 5.36 11.78 -13.55
CA CYS A 208 4.26 12.74 -13.67
C CYS A 208 4.26 13.68 -12.45
N ARG A 209 4.56 14.97 -12.70
CA ARG A 209 4.58 15.97 -11.65
C ARG A 209 3.18 16.23 -11.08
N LEU A 210 3.08 16.54 -9.78
CA LEU A 210 1.80 16.79 -9.11
C LEU A 210 0.90 17.77 -9.86
N GLY A 211 1.44 18.91 -10.32
CA GLY A 211 0.64 19.90 -11.05
C GLY A 211 0.06 19.37 -12.37
N GLU A 212 0.84 18.59 -13.11
CA GLU A 212 0.39 17.93 -14.34
C GLU A 212 -0.70 16.90 -14.07
N ALA A 213 -0.50 16.06 -13.07
CA ALA A 213 -1.51 15.10 -12.63
C ALA A 213 -2.83 15.76 -12.19
N GLN A 214 -2.76 16.97 -11.61
CA GLN A 214 -3.95 17.72 -11.15
C GLN A 214 -4.64 18.50 -12.25
N GLU A 215 -3.97 18.83 -13.37
CA GLU A 215 -4.59 19.44 -14.54
C GLU A 215 -5.59 18.48 -15.20
N ASP A 216 -5.19 17.23 -15.40
CA ASP A 216 -6.11 16.17 -15.83
C ASP A 216 -5.72 14.82 -15.22
N LEU A 217 -6.44 14.40 -14.21
CA LEU A 217 -6.17 13.15 -13.49
C LEU A 217 -6.31 11.90 -14.37
N ILE A 218 -7.06 11.99 -15.47
CA ILE A 218 -7.22 10.87 -16.42
C ILE A 218 -5.91 10.53 -17.15
N ASP A 219 -4.99 11.47 -17.27
CA ASP A 219 -3.68 11.22 -17.87
C ASP A 219 -2.80 10.29 -17.03
N CYS A 220 -3.11 10.13 -15.75
CA CYS A 220 -2.45 9.16 -14.88
C CYS A 220 -2.98 7.73 -15.07
N GLU A 221 -4.20 7.55 -15.63
CA GLU A 221 -4.82 6.24 -15.79
C GLU A 221 -3.98 5.26 -16.63
N PRO A 222 -3.39 5.65 -17.79
CA PRO A 222 -2.56 4.74 -18.57
C PRO A 222 -1.33 4.21 -17.82
N LEU A 223 -0.73 5.01 -16.95
CA LEU A 223 0.37 4.57 -16.09
C LEU A 223 -0.12 3.51 -15.11
N ILE A 224 -1.21 3.80 -14.40
CA ILE A 224 -1.80 2.89 -13.41
C ILE A 224 -2.30 1.60 -14.08
N ARG A 225 -2.90 1.67 -15.28
CA ARG A 225 -3.39 0.51 -16.03
C ARG A 225 -2.28 -0.47 -16.41
N ASN A 226 -1.04 -0.02 -16.51
CA ASN A 226 0.09 -0.87 -16.84
C ASN A 226 0.83 -1.42 -15.60
N ALA A 227 0.43 -1.01 -14.37
CA ALA A 227 1.06 -1.43 -13.13
C ALA A 227 0.80 -2.91 -12.81
N ASP A 228 1.82 -3.63 -12.39
CA ASP A 228 1.71 -4.89 -11.66
C ASP A 228 1.64 -4.64 -10.14
N VAL A 229 2.32 -3.60 -9.68
CA VAL A 229 2.35 -3.14 -8.29
C VAL A 229 1.98 -1.66 -8.23
N LEU A 230 1.01 -1.32 -7.40
CA LEU A 230 0.76 0.06 -6.98
C LEU A 230 1.25 0.25 -5.56
N THR A 231 1.99 1.33 -5.32
CA THR A 231 2.38 1.77 -3.98
C THR A 231 1.93 3.22 -3.76
N LEU A 232 1.39 3.49 -2.60
CA LEU A 232 0.96 4.82 -2.17
C LEU A 232 1.71 5.22 -0.92
N ASP A 233 2.50 6.29 -1.02
CA ASP A 233 3.02 7.00 0.14
C ASP A 233 2.02 8.09 0.58
N MET A 234 1.66 8.08 1.86
CA MET A 234 0.70 9.05 2.40
C MET A 234 1.24 10.50 2.38
N SER A 235 2.53 10.71 2.16
CA SER A 235 3.12 12.04 1.96
C SER A 235 2.72 12.69 0.63
N ALA A 236 2.22 11.90 -0.33
CA ALA A 236 1.66 12.42 -1.58
C ALA A 236 0.38 13.23 -1.38
N ILE A 237 -0.29 13.05 -0.25
CA ILE A 237 -1.57 13.68 0.04
C ILE A 237 -1.33 14.96 0.86
N ARG A 238 -2.04 16.03 0.53
CA ARG A 238 -1.90 17.30 1.23
C ARG A 238 -2.29 17.19 2.71
N PHE A 239 -1.59 17.92 3.56
CA PHE A 239 -1.77 17.90 5.01
C PHE A 239 -3.22 18.14 5.47
N SER A 240 -3.97 19.01 4.78
CA SER A 240 -5.36 19.30 5.14
C SER A 240 -6.29 18.08 5.00
N ASP A 241 -5.95 17.10 4.17
CA ASP A 241 -6.76 15.91 3.93
C ASP A 241 -6.16 14.68 4.65
N SER A 242 -4.84 14.64 4.85
CA SER A 242 -4.14 13.57 5.54
C SER A 242 -2.99 14.11 6.41
N PRO A 243 -3.28 14.56 7.64
CA PRO A 243 -2.23 15.03 8.55
C PRO A 243 -1.36 13.90 9.13
N GLY A 244 -1.82 12.67 9.10
CA GLY A 244 -1.18 11.51 9.71
C GLY A 244 0.04 10.97 8.95
N CYS A 245 0.97 11.85 8.58
CA CYS A 245 2.24 11.49 7.99
C CYS A 245 3.30 12.51 8.40
N LYS A 246 4.49 12.05 8.77
CA LYS A 246 5.60 12.95 9.16
C LYS A 246 5.97 13.94 8.06
N HIS A 247 5.90 13.47 6.82
CA HIS A 247 6.32 14.24 5.65
C HIS A 247 5.15 14.89 4.89
N ALA A 248 3.96 14.94 5.50
CA ALA A 248 2.80 15.61 4.91
C ALA A 248 3.09 17.09 4.63
N SER A 249 2.70 17.55 3.45
CA SER A 249 2.93 18.90 2.93
C SER A 249 1.59 19.65 2.76
N PRO A 250 1.57 20.99 2.84
CA PRO A 250 0.38 21.75 2.48
C PRO A 250 -0.11 21.49 1.05
N ASN A 251 0.80 21.20 0.12
CA ASN A 251 0.48 20.84 -1.25
C ASN A 251 0.58 19.32 -1.44
N GLY A 252 -0.31 18.74 -2.23
CA GLY A 252 -0.43 17.31 -2.49
C GLY A 252 -1.79 16.99 -3.12
N PHE A 253 -2.03 15.74 -3.42
CA PHE A 253 -3.35 15.29 -3.85
C PHE A 253 -4.39 15.51 -2.76
N ASN A 254 -5.60 15.88 -3.15
CA ASN A 254 -6.73 15.88 -2.24
C ASN A 254 -7.38 14.49 -2.12
N GLY A 255 -8.29 14.33 -1.14
CA GLY A 255 -8.95 13.06 -0.88
C GLY A 255 -9.74 12.51 -2.08
N LYS A 256 -10.36 13.38 -2.89
CA LYS A 256 -11.08 12.97 -4.11
C LYS A 256 -10.13 12.43 -5.18
N GLU A 257 -9.03 13.12 -5.41
CA GLU A 257 -8.03 12.75 -6.42
C GLU A 257 -7.41 11.39 -6.08
N ILE A 258 -6.98 11.20 -4.84
CA ILE A 258 -6.35 9.94 -4.43
C ILE A 258 -7.33 8.75 -4.45
N CYS A 259 -8.57 8.95 -4.07
CA CYS A 259 -9.62 7.94 -4.21
C CYS A 259 -9.85 7.56 -5.69
N GLN A 260 -9.82 8.53 -6.60
CA GLN A 260 -9.97 8.28 -8.03
C GLN A 260 -8.77 7.50 -8.60
N LEU A 261 -7.54 7.84 -8.23
CA LEU A 261 -6.33 7.08 -8.62
C LEU A 261 -6.39 5.64 -8.10
N SER A 262 -6.84 5.45 -6.85
CA SER A 262 -7.05 4.13 -6.28
C SER A 262 -8.11 3.31 -7.04
N ARG A 263 -9.19 3.97 -7.47
CA ARG A 263 -10.22 3.33 -8.30
C ARG A 263 -9.68 2.89 -9.66
N TYR A 264 -8.83 3.69 -10.31
CA TYR A 264 -8.16 3.29 -11.55
C TYR A 264 -7.30 2.03 -11.33
N ALA A 265 -6.61 1.93 -10.19
CA ALA A 265 -5.86 0.74 -9.84
C ALA A 265 -6.77 -0.50 -9.65
N GLY A 266 -7.94 -0.31 -9.04
CA GLY A 266 -8.93 -1.39 -8.92
C GLY A 266 -9.42 -1.92 -10.27
N VAL A 267 -9.65 -1.06 -11.26
CA VAL A 267 -10.05 -1.44 -12.62
C VAL A 267 -8.93 -2.17 -13.38
N ASN A 268 -7.68 -1.98 -13.01
CA ASN A 268 -6.53 -2.57 -13.70
C ASN A 268 -6.47 -4.10 -13.54
N HIS A 269 -6.68 -4.84 -14.65
CA HIS A 269 -6.63 -6.31 -14.68
C HIS A 269 -5.24 -6.90 -14.42
N LYS A 270 -4.19 -6.11 -14.60
CA LYS A 270 -2.81 -6.55 -14.46
C LYS A 270 -2.31 -6.42 -13.02
N LEU A 271 -2.92 -5.50 -12.24
CA LEU A 271 -2.50 -5.24 -10.88
C LEU A 271 -2.63 -6.48 -9.99
N SER A 272 -1.55 -6.85 -9.34
CA SER A 272 -1.46 -8.03 -8.49
C SER A 272 -1.02 -7.73 -7.06
N SER A 273 -0.68 -6.47 -6.73
CA SER A 273 -0.42 -6.02 -5.36
C SER A 273 -0.66 -4.52 -5.22
N PHE A 274 -1.22 -4.11 -4.07
CA PHE A 274 -1.42 -2.71 -3.69
C PHE A 274 -0.91 -2.47 -2.27
N GLY A 275 -0.02 -1.51 -2.09
CA GLY A 275 0.52 -1.13 -0.78
C GLY A 275 0.24 0.33 -0.43
N ILE A 276 -0.05 0.61 0.84
CA ILE A 276 -0.28 1.94 1.41
C ILE A 276 0.64 2.09 2.60
N TYR A 277 1.48 3.12 2.61
CA TYR A 277 2.60 3.26 3.53
C TYR A 277 2.72 4.67 4.11
N GLU A 278 3.60 4.83 5.12
CA GLU A 278 3.96 6.09 5.78
C GLU A 278 2.81 6.76 6.55
N TYR A 279 1.64 6.13 6.70
CA TYR A 279 0.66 6.61 7.65
C TYR A 279 1.18 6.43 9.08
N ASN A 280 1.12 7.50 9.87
CA ASN A 280 1.55 7.51 11.26
C ASN A 280 0.45 8.08 12.16
N PRO A 281 -0.22 7.26 12.96
CA PRO A 281 -1.28 7.69 13.85
C PRO A 281 -0.88 8.77 14.86
N THR A 282 0.42 8.88 15.20
CA THR A 282 0.93 9.88 16.14
C THR A 282 0.71 11.32 15.66
N TYR A 283 0.70 11.51 14.33
CA TYR A 283 0.45 12.83 13.72
C TYR A 283 -0.99 13.03 13.29
N ASP A 284 -1.82 11.99 13.35
CA ASP A 284 -3.18 12.06 12.84
C ASP A 284 -4.11 12.86 13.76
N ILE A 285 -5.09 13.51 13.17
CA ILE A 285 -6.06 14.36 13.87
C ILE A 285 -7.45 13.74 13.70
N ALA A 286 -8.05 13.28 14.77
CA ALA A 286 -9.38 12.66 14.77
C ALA A 286 -9.52 11.49 13.77
N ASP A 287 -8.47 10.71 13.60
CA ASP A 287 -8.38 9.59 12.65
C ASP A 287 -8.66 9.99 11.18
N GLN A 288 -8.39 11.24 10.82
CA GLN A 288 -8.71 11.78 9.49
C GLN A 288 -7.99 11.01 8.38
N SER A 289 -6.69 10.76 8.56
CA SER A 289 -5.89 10.00 7.60
C SER A 289 -6.30 8.54 7.56
N ALA A 290 -6.58 7.92 8.72
CA ALA A 290 -7.08 6.54 8.78
C ALA A 290 -8.42 6.40 8.04
N LYS A 291 -9.35 7.36 8.19
CA LYS A 291 -10.61 7.43 7.46
C LYS A 291 -10.40 7.56 5.96
N LEU A 292 -9.43 8.39 5.55
CA LEU A 292 -9.12 8.54 4.13
C LEU A 292 -8.53 7.26 3.54
N ILE A 293 -7.62 6.57 4.25
CA ILE A 293 -7.07 5.28 3.80
C ILE A 293 -8.19 4.24 3.68
N ALA A 294 -9.12 4.20 4.63
CA ALA A 294 -10.28 3.33 4.54
C ALA A 294 -11.12 3.59 3.27
N GLN A 295 -11.31 4.87 2.89
CA GLN A 295 -11.97 5.25 1.65
C GLN A 295 -11.16 4.88 0.41
N ILE A 296 -9.84 5.07 0.44
CA ILE A 296 -8.93 4.66 -0.64
C ILE A 296 -9.07 3.15 -0.91
N ILE A 297 -9.07 2.31 0.13
CA ILE A 297 -9.29 0.87 0.01
C ILE A 297 -10.69 0.58 -0.54
N TRP A 298 -11.69 1.29 -0.08
CA TRP A 298 -13.08 1.14 -0.57
C TRP A 298 -13.19 1.46 -2.07
N TYR A 299 -12.57 2.56 -2.54
CA TYR A 299 -12.54 2.94 -3.96
C TYR A 299 -11.73 1.95 -4.81
N PHE A 300 -10.68 1.37 -4.27
CA PHE A 300 -9.98 0.27 -4.93
C PHE A 300 -10.89 -0.94 -5.13
N ILE A 301 -11.65 -1.33 -4.11
CA ILE A 301 -12.63 -2.43 -4.19
C ILE A 301 -13.75 -2.09 -5.19
N ASP A 302 -14.26 -0.87 -5.22
CA ASP A 302 -15.25 -0.40 -6.19
C ASP A 302 -14.73 -0.53 -7.63
N GLY A 303 -13.49 -0.13 -7.88
CA GLY A 303 -12.82 -0.36 -9.17
C GLY A 303 -12.64 -1.85 -9.50
N PHE A 304 -12.25 -2.66 -8.51
CA PHE A 304 -12.05 -4.09 -8.69
C PHE A 304 -13.34 -4.84 -9.08
N ILE A 305 -14.49 -4.43 -8.58
CA ILE A 305 -15.79 -5.00 -8.95
C ILE A 305 -16.05 -4.83 -10.46
N ILE A 306 -15.67 -3.69 -11.03
CA ILE A 306 -15.83 -3.43 -12.47
C ILE A 306 -14.88 -4.28 -13.31
N ARG A 307 -13.75 -4.69 -12.75
CA ARG A 307 -12.76 -5.56 -13.38
C ARG A 307 -13.30 -6.97 -13.63
N GLN A 308 -14.25 -7.46 -12.83
CA GLN A 308 -14.85 -8.79 -12.93
C GLN A 308 -15.93 -8.85 -14.01
#